data_f03a63c576dcc86542a5bab35aeaed09
#
_entry.id   f03a63c576dcc86542a5bab35aeaed09
#
_cell.length_a   1.000
_cell.length_b   1.000
_cell.length_c   1.000
_cell.angle_alpha   90.00
_cell.angle_beta   90.00
_cell.angle_gamma   90.00
#
_symmetry.space_group_name_H-M   'P 1'
#
loop_
_entity.id
_entity.type
_entity.pdbx_description
1 polymer ?
#
loop_
_entity_poly.entity_id
_entity_poly.type
_entity_poly.pdbx_seq_one_letter_code
_entity_poly.pdbx_strand_id
1 'polypeptide(L)'
;MTDPVARQLHDARQLQRLRDLRERKALAALHLAEGEVAAAEQAVAERQRAMERLQRERDQLSQRIVTDCAPAMGRLSAYVSATQEDLDDQLERTEYALIDDEDALSAAREKAAEARAARLRAVSH
;
A
#
# COMPACT_ATOMS: atom_id res chain seq x y z
N MET A 1 -34.97 -23.13 -42.94
CA MET A 1 -35.65 -22.67 -41.71
C MET A 1 -34.84 -23.11 -40.48
N THR A 2 -34.58 -22.20 -39.61
CA THR A 2 -33.85 -22.49 -38.37
C THR A 2 -34.82 -23.06 -37.34
N ASP A 3 -34.47 -24.21 -36.77
CA ASP A 3 -35.25 -24.82 -35.71
C ASP A 3 -35.32 -23.88 -34.49
N PRO A 4 -36.51 -23.53 -33.95
CA PRO A 4 -36.65 -22.69 -32.78
C PRO A 4 -35.93 -23.22 -31.55
N VAL A 5 -35.90 -24.55 -31.38
CA VAL A 5 -35.20 -25.19 -30.24
C VAL A 5 -33.68 -25.03 -30.37
N ALA A 6 -33.14 -25.20 -31.56
CA ALA A 6 -31.71 -25.01 -31.83
C ALA A 6 -31.29 -23.56 -31.62
N ARG A 7 -32.14 -22.59 -31.99
CA ARG A 7 -31.91 -21.17 -31.77
C ARG A 7 -31.92 -20.82 -30.29
N GLN A 8 -32.87 -21.33 -29.52
CA GLN A 8 -32.95 -21.16 -28.08
C GLN A 8 -31.73 -21.73 -27.37
N LEU A 9 -31.26 -22.91 -27.78
CA LEU A 9 -30.08 -23.55 -27.24
C LEU A 9 -28.81 -22.75 -27.55
N HIS A 10 -28.70 -22.22 -28.77
CA HIS A 10 -27.59 -21.36 -29.16
C HIS A 10 -27.55 -20.08 -28.32
N ASP A 11 -28.69 -19.43 -28.14
CA ASP A 11 -28.82 -18.22 -27.32
C ASP A 11 -28.48 -18.50 -25.88
N ALA A 12 -28.93 -19.63 -25.33
CA ALA A 12 -28.59 -20.04 -23.94
C ALA A 12 -27.09 -20.25 -23.76
N ARG A 13 -26.42 -20.86 -24.75
CA ARG A 13 -24.96 -21.07 -24.75
C ARG A 13 -24.21 -19.74 -24.82
N GLN A 14 -24.70 -18.79 -25.61
CA GLN A 14 -24.14 -17.46 -25.74
C GLN A 14 -24.24 -16.72 -24.40
N LEU A 15 -25.39 -16.76 -23.73
CA LEU A 15 -25.60 -16.17 -22.42
C LEU A 15 -24.67 -16.78 -21.39
N GLN A 16 -24.48 -18.10 -21.41
CA GLN A 16 -23.56 -18.79 -20.49
C GLN A 16 -22.11 -18.34 -20.68
N ARG A 17 -21.67 -18.21 -21.94
CA ARG A 17 -20.32 -17.71 -22.24
C ARG A 17 -20.13 -16.28 -21.75
N LEU A 18 -21.13 -15.41 -21.91
CA LEU A 18 -21.09 -14.03 -21.44
C LEU A 18 -21.00 -13.98 -19.90
N ARG A 19 -21.75 -14.83 -19.21
CA ARG A 19 -21.69 -14.95 -17.75
C ARG A 19 -20.30 -15.41 -17.29
N ASP A 20 -19.76 -16.44 -17.92
CA ASP A 20 -18.44 -16.98 -17.61
C ASP A 20 -17.35 -15.93 -17.81
N LEU A 21 -17.41 -15.18 -18.92
CA LEU A 21 -16.48 -14.07 -19.17
C LEU A 21 -16.60 -12.97 -18.12
N ARG A 22 -17.81 -12.62 -17.73
CA ARG A 22 -18.08 -11.59 -16.73
C ARG A 22 -17.54 -12.02 -15.36
N GLU A 23 -17.76 -13.27 -14.96
CA GLU A 23 -17.24 -13.83 -13.71
C GLU A 23 -15.71 -13.86 -13.70
N ARG A 24 -15.09 -14.32 -14.80
CA ARG A 24 -13.62 -14.34 -14.92
C ARG A 24 -13.02 -12.95 -14.85
N LYS A 25 -13.65 -11.99 -15.51
CA LYS A 25 -13.21 -10.60 -15.52
C LYS A 25 -13.31 -9.98 -14.12
N ALA A 26 -14.42 -10.24 -13.43
CA ALA A 26 -14.62 -9.77 -12.06
C ALA A 26 -13.62 -10.39 -11.09
N LEU A 27 -13.33 -11.68 -11.23
CA LEU A 27 -12.34 -12.38 -10.42
C LEU A 27 -10.92 -11.85 -10.66
N ALA A 28 -10.55 -11.62 -11.93
CA ALA A 28 -9.26 -11.06 -12.29
C ALA A 28 -9.08 -9.65 -11.72
N ALA A 29 -10.12 -8.81 -11.78
CA ALA A 29 -10.12 -7.48 -11.20
C ALA A 29 -9.96 -7.52 -9.68
N LEU A 30 -10.61 -8.48 -9.01
CA LEU A 30 -10.47 -8.67 -7.57
C LEU A 30 -9.06 -9.08 -7.18
N HIS A 31 -8.46 -10.06 -7.89
CA HIS A 31 -7.09 -10.50 -7.62
C HIS A 31 -6.08 -9.37 -7.82
N LEU A 32 -6.27 -8.55 -8.86
CA LEU A 32 -5.42 -7.39 -9.10
C LEU A 32 -5.54 -6.37 -7.94
N ALA A 33 -6.76 -6.07 -7.52
CA ALA A 33 -7.03 -5.13 -6.44
C ALA A 33 -6.46 -5.63 -5.10
N GLU A 34 -6.57 -6.92 -4.80
CA GLU A 34 -5.98 -7.54 -3.61
C GLU A 34 -4.45 -7.48 -3.64
N GLY A 35 -3.85 -7.68 -4.81
CA GLY A 35 -2.41 -7.51 -5.00
C GLY A 35 -1.94 -6.08 -4.74
N GLU A 36 -2.72 -5.10 -5.16
CA GLU A 36 -2.45 -3.68 -4.88
C GLU A 36 -2.53 -3.38 -3.38
N VAL A 37 -3.49 -3.96 -2.66
CA VAL A 37 -3.59 -3.85 -1.20
C VAL A 37 -2.34 -4.42 -0.53
N ALA A 38 -1.92 -5.63 -0.92
CA ALA A 38 -0.73 -6.27 -0.36
C ALA A 38 0.53 -5.42 -0.59
N ALA A 39 0.69 -4.85 -1.79
CA ALA A 39 1.81 -3.96 -2.11
C ALA A 39 1.77 -2.67 -1.27
N ALA A 40 0.59 -2.10 -1.08
CA ALA A 40 0.42 -0.89 -0.27
C ALA A 40 0.69 -1.17 1.21
N GLU A 41 0.26 -2.31 1.75
CA GLU A 41 0.58 -2.74 3.12
C GLU A 41 2.09 -2.90 3.30
N GLN A 42 2.76 -3.48 2.34
CA GLN A 42 4.22 -3.65 2.34
C GLN A 42 4.93 -2.28 2.36
N ALA A 43 4.47 -1.33 1.56
CA ALA A 43 5.02 0.02 1.51
C ALA A 43 4.88 0.73 2.87
N VAL A 44 3.72 0.64 3.51
CA VAL A 44 3.49 1.19 4.86
C VAL A 44 4.44 0.56 5.87
N ALA A 45 4.56 -0.77 5.87
CA ALA A 45 5.44 -1.49 6.80
C ALA A 45 6.91 -1.09 6.63
N GLU A 46 7.39 -0.96 5.40
CA GLU A 46 8.76 -0.52 5.10
C GLU A 46 9.01 0.90 5.57
N ARG A 47 8.03 1.81 5.38
CA ARG A 47 8.13 3.19 5.80
C ARG A 47 8.17 3.30 7.33
N GLN A 48 7.35 2.52 8.03
CA GLN A 48 7.35 2.46 9.49
C GLN A 48 8.70 1.99 10.03
N ARG A 49 9.29 0.97 9.41
CA ARG A 49 10.63 0.48 9.78
C ARG A 49 11.71 1.54 9.56
N ALA A 50 11.63 2.28 8.45
CA ALA A 50 12.54 3.38 8.18
C ALA A 50 12.45 4.47 9.25
N MET A 51 11.22 4.81 9.65
CA MET A 51 10.96 5.79 10.70
C MET A 51 11.53 5.35 12.05
N GLU A 52 11.33 4.09 12.41
CA GLU A 52 11.89 3.51 13.65
C GLU A 52 13.42 3.56 13.65
N ARG A 53 14.06 3.26 12.50
CA ARG A 53 15.52 3.35 12.38
C ARG A 53 16.02 4.77 12.61
N LEU A 54 15.38 5.76 12.02
CA LEU A 54 15.74 7.16 12.17
C LEU A 54 15.55 7.65 13.61
N GLN A 55 14.48 7.22 14.25
CA GLN A 55 14.23 7.54 15.68
C GLN A 55 15.31 6.94 16.56
N ARG A 56 15.72 5.70 16.32
CA ARG A 56 16.82 5.05 17.06
C ARG A 56 18.15 5.77 16.84
N GLU A 57 18.45 6.18 15.62
CA GLU A 57 19.67 6.93 15.31
C GLU A 57 19.69 8.27 16.05
N ARG A 58 18.55 8.95 16.09
CA ARG A 58 18.41 10.21 16.83
C ARG A 58 18.62 10.01 18.32
N ASP A 59 18.03 8.97 18.89
CA ASP A 59 18.17 8.64 20.32
C ASP A 59 19.61 8.26 20.66
N GLN A 60 20.27 7.47 19.81
CA GLN A 60 21.68 7.11 19.98
C GLN A 60 22.59 8.32 19.90
N LEU A 61 22.33 9.24 18.99
CA LEU A 61 23.09 10.48 18.89
C LEU A 61 22.95 11.31 20.17
N SER A 62 21.73 11.45 20.70
CA SER A 62 21.47 12.16 21.94
C SER A 62 22.22 11.54 23.12
N GLN A 63 22.26 10.21 23.22
CA GLN A 63 23.00 9.50 24.28
C GLN A 63 24.51 9.70 24.14
N ARG A 64 25.06 9.67 22.93
CA ARG A 64 26.48 9.91 22.68
C ARG A 64 26.90 11.31 23.06
N ILE A 65 26.06 12.30 22.84
CA ILE A 65 26.31 13.68 23.24
C ILE A 65 26.47 13.78 24.76
N VAL A 66 25.60 13.12 25.50
CA VAL A 66 25.61 13.16 26.97
C VAL A 66 26.80 12.41 27.55
N THR A 67 27.16 11.24 27.00
CA THR A 67 28.16 10.34 27.59
C THR A 67 29.58 10.56 27.09
N ASP A 68 29.77 10.71 25.77
CA ASP A 68 31.08 10.65 25.13
C ASP A 68 31.61 12.00 24.69
N CYS A 69 30.73 12.96 24.39
CA CYS A 69 31.11 14.22 23.75
C CYS A 69 31.10 15.43 24.70
N ALA A 70 30.64 15.28 25.96
CA ALA A 70 30.52 16.39 26.91
C ALA A 70 31.85 17.16 27.11
N PRO A 71 33.04 16.52 27.20
CA PRO A 71 34.28 17.24 27.36
C PRO A 71 34.75 17.99 26.11
N ALA A 72 34.24 17.63 24.92
CA ALA A 72 34.66 18.20 23.63
C ALA A 72 33.54 18.99 22.94
N MET A 73 32.50 19.40 23.67
CA MET A 73 31.30 20.05 23.14
C MET A 73 31.60 21.30 22.29
N GLY A 74 32.63 22.05 22.59
CA GLY A 74 32.96 23.25 21.84
C GLY A 74 33.40 23.01 20.40
N ARG A 75 34.00 21.85 20.10
CA ARG A 75 34.44 21.48 18.73
C ARG A 75 33.41 20.71 17.97
N LEU A 76 32.59 19.91 18.66
CA LEU A 76 31.65 18.98 18.06
C LEU A 76 30.22 19.52 17.99
N SER A 77 29.90 20.64 18.67
CA SER A 77 28.55 21.17 18.75
C SER A 77 27.93 21.48 17.36
N ALA A 78 28.73 22.07 16.45
CA ALA A 78 28.26 22.38 15.10
C ALA A 78 27.98 21.12 14.31
N TYR A 79 28.86 20.11 14.39
CA TYR A 79 28.69 18.82 13.71
C TYR A 79 27.46 18.08 14.27
N VAL A 80 27.32 18.05 15.59
CA VAL A 80 26.20 17.39 16.26
C VAL A 80 24.88 18.07 15.90
N SER A 81 24.82 19.40 15.91
CA SER A 81 23.64 20.17 15.53
C SER A 81 23.24 19.90 14.08
N ALA A 82 24.22 19.90 13.16
CA ALA A 82 23.97 19.60 11.75
C ALA A 82 23.44 18.19 11.55
N THR A 83 23.98 17.19 12.28
CA THR A 83 23.50 15.80 12.23
C THR A 83 22.09 15.67 12.79
N GLN A 84 21.78 16.34 13.90
CA GLN A 84 20.44 16.36 14.48
C GLN A 84 19.43 16.98 13.52
N GLU A 85 19.76 18.11 12.90
CA GLU A 85 18.90 18.76 11.93
C GLU A 85 18.64 17.86 10.71
N ASP A 86 19.66 17.17 10.24
CA ASP A 86 19.51 16.22 9.12
C ASP A 86 18.59 15.05 9.49
N LEU A 87 18.75 14.47 10.67
CA LEU A 87 17.88 13.40 11.17
C LEU A 87 16.43 13.88 11.34
N ASP A 88 16.24 15.08 11.88
CA ASP A 88 14.92 15.66 12.05
C ASP A 88 14.23 15.91 10.70
N ASP A 89 14.99 16.41 9.71
CA ASP A 89 14.50 16.60 8.34
C ASP A 89 14.12 15.27 7.69
N GLN A 90 14.94 14.24 7.88
CA GLN A 90 14.65 12.90 7.35
C GLN A 90 13.40 12.29 8.02
N LEU A 91 13.25 12.46 9.34
CA LEU A 91 12.07 12.02 10.07
C LEU A 91 10.81 12.72 9.54
N GLU A 92 10.86 14.02 9.37
CA GLU A 92 9.72 14.80 8.85
C GLU A 92 9.32 14.31 7.45
N ARG A 93 10.29 14.15 6.55
CA ARG A 93 10.01 13.62 5.19
C ARG A 93 9.42 12.22 5.23
N THR A 94 9.92 11.39 6.14
CA THR A 94 9.43 10.01 6.31
C THR A 94 8.00 9.99 6.84
N GLU A 95 7.67 10.89 7.76
CA GLU A 95 6.30 11.07 8.27
C GLU A 95 5.33 11.45 7.16
N TYR A 96 5.69 12.42 6.31
CA TYR A 96 4.87 12.78 5.16
C TYR A 96 4.72 11.64 4.16
N ALA A 97 5.81 10.93 3.89
CA ALA A 97 5.77 9.77 3.01
C ALA A 97 4.90 8.64 3.59
N LEU A 98 4.90 8.45 4.91
CA LEU A 98 4.04 7.47 5.57
C LEU A 98 2.56 7.84 5.42
N ILE A 99 2.21 9.11 5.55
CA ILE A 99 0.84 9.58 5.33
C ILE A 99 0.39 9.28 3.91
N ASP A 100 1.24 9.54 2.92
CA ASP A 100 0.94 9.24 1.51
C ASP A 100 0.77 7.72 1.29
N ASP A 101 1.62 6.91 1.91
CA ASP A 101 1.54 5.44 1.83
C ASP A 101 0.24 4.92 2.49
N GLU A 102 -0.16 5.49 3.61
CA GLU A 102 -1.41 5.15 4.30
C GLU A 102 -2.64 5.55 3.48
N ASP A 103 -2.60 6.71 2.83
CA ASP A 103 -3.66 7.15 1.92
C ASP A 103 -3.78 6.22 0.71
N ALA A 104 -2.65 5.80 0.14
CA ALA A 104 -2.61 4.84 -0.96
C ALA A 104 -3.19 3.48 -0.53
N LEU A 105 -2.90 3.03 0.69
CA LEU A 105 -3.46 1.81 1.25
C LEU A 105 -4.97 1.91 1.41
N SER A 106 -5.45 3.03 1.93
CA SER A 106 -6.89 3.29 2.09
C SER A 106 -7.61 3.23 0.75
N ALA A 107 -7.06 3.89 -0.28
CA ALA A 107 -7.60 3.87 -1.65
C ALA A 107 -7.59 2.46 -2.25
N ALA A 108 -6.52 1.70 -2.04
CA ALA A 108 -6.42 0.32 -2.51
C ALA A 108 -7.47 -0.59 -1.85
N ARG A 109 -7.71 -0.42 -0.55
CA ARG A 109 -8.75 -1.17 0.19
C ARG A 109 -10.15 -0.85 -0.31
N GLU A 110 -10.44 0.40 -0.61
CA GLU A 110 -11.73 0.81 -1.20
C GLU A 110 -11.94 0.16 -2.56
N LYS A 111 -10.91 0.18 -3.40
CA LYS A 111 -10.95 -0.44 -4.73
C LYS A 111 -11.15 -1.96 -4.63
N ALA A 112 -10.51 -2.63 -3.69
CA ALA A 112 -10.68 -4.05 -3.44
C ALA A 112 -12.10 -4.36 -2.95
N ALA A 113 -12.68 -3.52 -2.09
CA ALA A 113 -14.06 -3.67 -1.62
C ALA A 113 -15.06 -3.54 -2.78
N GLU A 114 -14.85 -2.59 -3.68
CA GLU A 114 -15.66 -2.44 -4.90
C GLU A 114 -15.54 -3.65 -5.82
N ALA A 115 -14.32 -4.18 -5.99
CA ALA A 115 -14.08 -5.37 -6.80
C ALA A 115 -14.76 -6.61 -6.22
N ARG A 116 -14.77 -6.77 -4.89
CA ARG A 116 -15.51 -7.86 -4.22
C ARG A 116 -17.00 -7.73 -4.45
N ALA A 117 -17.54 -6.53 -4.31
CA ALA A 117 -18.95 -6.26 -4.55
C ALA A 117 -19.34 -6.54 -6.01
N ALA A 118 -18.50 -6.13 -6.95
CA ALA A 118 -18.68 -6.39 -8.38
C ALA A 118 -18.68 -7.89 -8.68
N ARG A 119 -17.77 -8.65 -8.05
CA ARG A 119 -17.72 -10.11 -8.20
C ARG A 119 -18.99 -10.78 -7.69
N LEU A 120 -19.48 -10.37 -6.52
CA LEU A 120 -20.72 -10.91 -5.95
C LEU A 120 -21.91 -10.64 -6.87
N ARG A 121 -21.99 -9.45 -7.47
CA ARG A 121 -23.03 -9.14 -8.45
C ARG A 121 -22.91 -10.00 -9.71
N ALA A 122 -21.69 -10.23 -10.19
CA ALA A 122 -21.45 -11.06 -11.38
C ALA A 122 -21.86 -12.52 -11.17
N VAL A 123 -21.66 -13.06 -9.97
CA VAL A 123 -22.05 -14.42 -9.61
C VAL A 123 -23.55 -14.54 -9.38
N SER A 124 -24.19 -13.49 -8.83
CA SER A 124 -25.62 -13.51 -8.49
C SER A 124 -26.56 -13.41 -9.68
N HIS A 125 -26.10 -12.97 -10.82
CA HIS A 125 -26.87 -12.78 -12.04
C HIS A 125 -26.39 -13.71 -13.14
#